data_70f64db60ec79f200fff844344c014c5
#
_entry.id   70f64db60ec79f200fff844344c014c5
#
_cell.length_a   1.000
_cell.length_b   1.000
_cell.length_c   1.000
_cell.angle_alpha   90.00
_cell.angle_beta   90.00
_cell.angle_gamma   90.00
#
_symmetry.space_group_name_H-M   'P 1'
#
loop_
_entity.id
_entity.type
_entity.pdbx_description
1 polymer ?
#
loop_
_entity_poly.entity_id
_entity_poly.type
_entity_poly.pdbx_seq_one_letter_code
_entity_poly.pdbx_strand_id
1 'polypeptide(L)'
;MKAISWNPEKNALLKTKRNVSFEDVVFHIMAGDILETIEHPNQVRYPGQQIHMIVIEDYVYLVPFIESEEEVFLKTIIPSRKATRAYRGSEK
;
A
#
# COMPACT_ATOMS: atom_id res chain seq x y z
N MET A 1 -6.78 -17.97 4.66
CA MET A 1 -6.57 -16.58 4.18
C MET A 1 -6.59 -15.62 5.36
N LYS A 2 -5.61 -14.72 5.43
CA LYS A 2 -5.55 -13.77 6.54
C LYS A 2 -6.55 -12.64 6.33
N ALA A 3 -7.13 -12.15 7.42
CA ALA A 3 -7.99 -10.98 7.37
C ALA A 3 -7.14 -9.74 7.08
N ILE A 4 -7.71 -8.82 6.32
CA ILE A 4 -7.06 -7.53 6.05
C ILE A 4 -7.81 -6.47 6.84
N SER A 5 -7.08 -5.68 7.60
CA SER A 5 -7.68 -4.65 8.46
C SER A 5 -6.93 -3.34 8.35
N TRP A 6 -7.55 -2.28 8.84
CA TRP A 6 -6.98 -0.93 8.83
C TRP A 6 -7.73 -0.08 9.85
N ASN A 7 -7.23 1.12 10.12
CA ASN A 7 -7.88 2.07 11.00
C ASN A 7 -8.97 2.83 10.23
N PRO A 8 -10.26 2.75 10.65
CA PRO A 8 -11.35 3.41 9.93
C PRO A 8 -11.22 4.93 9.87
N GLU A 9 -10.68 5.55 10.92
CA GLU A 9 -10.49 7.01 10.93
C GLU A 9 -9.43 7.42 9.92
N LYS A 10 -8.36 6.65 9.81
CA LYS A 10 -7.32 6.88 8.81
C LYS A 10 -7.88 6.72 7.41
N ASN A 11 -8.75 5.73 7.21
CA ASN A 11 -9.38 5.50 5.92
C ASN A 11 -10.24 6.70 5.50
N ALA A 12 -11.04 7.23 6.41
CA ALA A 12 -11.85 8.40 6.13
C ALA A 12 -10.99 9.61 5.77
N LEU A 13 -9.88 9.80 6.47
CA LEU A 13 -8.96 10.88 6.22
C LEU A 13 -8.32 10.77 4.83
N LEU A 14 -7.91 9.57 4.44
CA LEU A 14 -7.31 9.32 3.13
C LEU A 14 -8.29 9.58 2.00
N LYS A 15 -9.55 9.19 2.17
CA LYS A 15 -10.59 9.47 1.17
C LYS A 15 -10.75 10.97 0.94
N THR A 16 -10.73 11.74 2.02
CA THR A 16 -10.88 13.20 1.94
C THR A 16 -9.65 13.88 1.34
N LYS A 17 -8.46 13.49 1.78
CA LYS A 17 -7.22 14.18 1.41
C LYS A 17 -6.61 13.71 0.10
N ARG A 18 -6.74 12.42 -0.21
CA ARG A 18 -6.04 11.82 -1.36
C ARG A 18 -6.94 11.11 -2.33
N ASN A 19 -8.23 11.10 -2.05
CA ASN A 19 -9.22 10.42 -2.89
C ASN A 19 -8.88 8.95 -3.13
N VAL A 20 -8.32 8.29 -2.13
CA VAL A 20 -7.97 6.88 -2.17
C VAL A 20 -8.36 6.24 -0.84
N SER A 21 -8.77 4.98 -0.87
CA SER A 21 -9.22 4.27 0.33
C SER A 21 -8.51 2.94 0.48
N PHE A 22 -8.56 2.38 1.70
CA PHE A 22 -8.05 1.04 1.91
C PHE A 22 -8.87 -0.01 1.18
N GLU A 23 -10.16 0.24 0.95
CA GLU A 23 -10.98 -0.62 0.11
C GLU A 23 -10.44 -0.69 -1.32
N ASP A 24 -10.01 0.45 -1.86
CA ASP A 24 -9.36 0.48 -3.17
C ASP A 24 -8.09 -0.36 -3.18
N VAL A 25 -7.30 -0.27 -2.12
CA VAL A 25 -6.07 -1.06 -1.97
C VAL A 25 -6.38 -2.54 -1.99
N VAL A 26 -7.38 -2.97 -1.21
CA VAL A 26 -7.76 -4.39 -1.17
C VAL A 26 -8.22 -4.87 -2.54
N PHE A 27 -9.03 -4.06 -3.22
CA PHE A 27 -9.48 -4.39 -4.58
C PHE A 27 -8.29 -4.65 -5.50
N HIS A 28 -7.30 -3.77 -5.48
CA HIS A 28 -6.13 -3.90 -6.36
C HIS A 28 -5.20 -5.04 -5.94
N ILE A 29 -5.10 -5.32 -4.64
CA ILE A 29 -4.36 -6.50 -4.18
C ILE A 29 -4.98 -7.77 -4.76
N MET A 30 -6.30 -7.87 -4.68
CA MET A 30 -7.02 -9.04 -5.20
C MET A 30 -6.96 -9.14 -6.72
N ALA A 31 -6.85 -8.01 -7.40
CA ALA A 31 -6.73 -7.97 -8.86
C ALA A 31 -5.30 -8.29 -9.36
N GLY A 32 -4.34 -8.43 -8.44
CA GLY A 32 -2.96 -8.74 -8.83
C GLY A 32 -2.14 -7.51 -9.22
N ASP A 33 -2.51 -6.34 -8.75
CA ASP A 33 -1.85 -5.09 -9.11
C ASP A 33 -0.69 -4.70 -8.19
N ILE A 34 -0.16 -5.65 -7.43
CA ILE A 34 1.05 -5.44 -6.63
C ILE A 34 2.27 -5.56 -7.54
N LEU A 35 3.03 -4.48 -7.66
CA LEU A 35 4.26 -4.49 -8.44
C LEU A 35 5.38 -5.19 -7.69
N GLU A 36 5.50 -4.91 -6.40
CA GLU A 36 6.60 -5.40 -5.59
C GLU A 36 6.22 -5.27 -4.11
N THR A 37 6.77 -6.15 -3.29
CA THR A 37 6.66 -6.06 -1.84
C THR A 37 8.07 -6.03 -1.26
N ILE A 38 8.39 -5.00 -0.50
CA ILE A 38 9.72 -4.80 0.06
C ILE A 38 9.63 -4.65 1.58
N GLU A 39 10.76 -4.87 2.26
CA GLU A 39 10.85 -4.57 3.68
C GLU A 39 10.97 -3.05 3.85
N HIS A 40 10.40 -2.51 4.93
CA HIS A 40 10.56 -1.07 5.22
C HIS A 40 12.05 -0.78 5.37
N PRO A 41 12.58 0.27 4.70
CA PRO A 41 14.01 0.55 4.75
C PRO A 41 14.54 0.89 6.14
N ASN A 42 13.69 1.36 7.04
CA ASN A 42 14.09 1.66 8.42
C ASN A 42 13.48 0.65 9.39
N GLN A 43 14.10 -0.53 9.50
CA GLN A 43 13.60 -1.59 10.39
C GLN A 43 13.82 -1.28 11.86
N VAL A 44 14.75 -0.38 12.18
CA VAL A 44 14.98 0.03 13.56
C VAL A 44 13.76 0.79 14.10
N ARG A 45 13.23 1.72 13.33
CA ARG A 45 12.06 2.52 13.72
C ARG A 45 10.75 1.78 13.44
N TYR A 46 10.71 0.97 12.38
CA TYR A 46 9.50 0.29 11.94
C TYR A 46 9.74 -1.22 11.83
N PRO A 47 10.03 -1.88 12.97
CA PRO A 47 10.36 -3.31 12.93
C PRO A 47 9.21 -4.16 12.40
N GLY A 48 9.52 -5.07 11.51
CA GLY A 48 8.53 -5.97 10.93
C GLY A 48 7.61 -5.37 9.87
N GLN A 49 7.75 -4.07 9.56
CA GLN A 49 6.93 -3.47 8.51
C GLN A 49 7.45 -3.81 7.12
N GLN A 50 6.50 -4.09 6.24
CA GLN A 50 6.76 -4.29 4.82
C GLN A 50 5.93 -3.26 4.05
N ILE A 51 6.24 -3.09 2.76
CA ILE A 51 5.55 -2.13 1.91
C ILE A 51 5.14 -2.81 0.61
N HIS A 52 3.84 -2.78 0.30
CA HIS A 52 3.35 -3.13 -1.03
C HIS A 52 3.41 -1.91 -1.93
N MET A 53 3.94 -2.09 -3.14
CA MET A 53 3.89 -1.07 -4.18
C MET A 53 2.76 -1.46 -5.12
N ILE A 54 1.70 -0.66 -5.12
CA ILE A 54 0.44 -0.99 -5.82
C ILE A 54 0.10 0.08 -6.84
N VAL A 55 -0.31 -0.35 -8.05
CA VAL A 55 -0.77 0.56 -9.09
C VAL A 55 -2.28 0.76 -8.96
N ILE A 56 -2.70 2.00 -8.79
CA ILE A 56 -4.11 2.38 -8.78
C ILE A 56 -4.28 3.54 -9.76
N GLU A 57 -5.07 3.35 -10.79
CA GLU A 57 -5.32 4.36 -11.83
C GLU A 57 -4.01 4.92 -12.41
N ASP A 58 -3.10 4.01 -12.78
CA ASP A 58 -1.84 4.35 -13.42
C ASP A 58 -0.89 5.17 -12.53
N TYR A 59 -1.10 5.14 -11.23
CA TYR A 59 -0.24 5.80 -10.25
C TYR A 59 0.20 4.79 -9.19
N VAL A 60 1.47 4.86 -8.77
CA VAL A 60 2.01 3.92 -7.79
C VAL A 60 1.85 4.46 -6.38
N TYR A 61 1.25 3.66 -5.52
CA TYR A 61 1.09 3.97 -4.10
C TYR A 61 1.89 2.98 -3.28
N LEU A 62 2.48 3.49 -2.19
CA LEU A 62 3.18 2.66 -1.21
C LEU A 62 2.22 2.41 -0.06
N VAL A 63 2.04 1.13 0.28
CA VAL A 63 1.12 0.74 1.35
C VAL A 63 1.89 -0.05 2.40
N PRO A 64 2.42 0.64 3.43
CA PRO A 64 3.06 -0.05 4.54
C PRO A 64 2.06 -0.91 5.30
N PHE A 65 2.51 -2.09 5.72
CA PHE A 65 1.66 -3.02 6.44
C PHE A 65 2.47 -3.86 7.42
N ILE A 66 1.77 -4.42 8.39
CA ILE A 66 2.34 -5.40 9.32
C ILE A 66 1.52 -6.68 9.21
N GLU A 67 2.21 -7.79 9.04
CA GLU A 67 1.57 -9.08 8.91
C GLU A 67 1.81 -9.92 10.15
N SER A 68 0.74 -10.48 10.71
CA SER A 68 0.80 -11.46 11.80
C SER A 68 0.26 -12.80 11.27
N GLU A 69 0.14 -13.77 12.15
CA GLU A 69 -0.43 -15.06 11.75
C GLU A 69 -1.90 -14.96 11.36
N GLU A 70 -2.62 -13.99 11.92
CA GLU A 70 -4.06 -13.88 11.74
C GLU A 70 -4.49 -12.78 10.81
N GLU A 71 -3.69 -11.71 10.66
CA GLU A 71 -4.14 -10.57 9.86
C GLU A 71 -2.98 -9.84 9.19
N VAL A 72 -3.37 -9.07 8.17
CA VAL A 72 -2.51 -8.09 7.54
C VAL A 72 -3.09 -6.72 7.88
N PHE A 73 -2.36 -5.91 8.62
CA PHE A 73 -2.82 -4.58 9.02
C PHE A 73 -2.19 -3.52 8.12
N LEU A 74 -3.02 -2.86 7.31
CA LEU A 74 -2.57 -1.79 6.41
C LEU A 74 -2.43 -0.49 7.20
N LYS A 75 -1.23 0.10 7.18
CA LYS A 75 -0.92 1.26 8.01
C LYS A 75 -1.38 2.58 7.40
N THR A 76 -1.08 2.78 6.13
CA THR A 76 -1.41 4.02 5.42
C THR A 76 -1.28 3.80 3.92
N ILE A 77 -1.57 4.83 3.14
CA ILE A 77 -1.44 4.82 1.68
C ILE A 77 -0.69 6.08 1.28
N ILE A 78 0.47 5.92 0.64
CA ILE A 78 1.33 7.05 0.30
C ILE A 78 1.54 7.09 -1.21
N PRO A 79 1.12 8.16 -1.91
CA PRO A 79 1.42 8.29 -3.33
C PRO A 79 2.93 8.47 -3.53
N SER A 80 3.49 7.80 -4.52
CA SER A 80 4.92 7.88 -4.78
C SER A 80 5.16 8.34 -6.23
N ARG A 81 5.60 9.59 -6.37
CA ARG A 81 5.95 10.13 -7.68
C ARG A 81 7.15 9.41 -8.28
N LYS A 82 8.14 9.12 -7.44
CA LYS A 82 9.35 8.42 -7.88
C LYS A 82 9.04 7.02 -8.40
N ALA A 83 8.25 6.26 -7.65
CA ALA A 83 7.87 4.91 -8.05
C ALA A 83 6.97 4.92 -9.29
N THR A 84 6.08 5.89 -9.40
CA THR A 84 5.23 6.07 -10.58
C THR A 84 6.05 6.34 -11.82
N ARG A 85 7.05 7.20 -11.70
CA ARG A 85 7.94 7.52 -12.82
C ARG A 85 8.72 6.29 -13.27
N ALA A 86 9.23 5.51 -12.34
CA ALA A 86 9.96 4.29 -12.64
C ALA A 86 9.05 3.26 -13.32
N TYR A 87 7.82 3.10 -12.82
CA TYR A 87 6.83 2.20 -13.39
C TYR A 87 6.49 2.59 -14.83
N ARG A 88 6.21 3.86 -15.07
CA ARG A 88 5.89 4.35 -16.42
C ARG A 88 7.07 4.21 -17.37
N GLY A 89 8.27 4.45 -16.88
CA GLY A 89 9.48 4.29 -17.68
C GLY A 89 9.71 2.87 -18.14
N SER A 90 9.40 1.90 -17.30
CA SER A 90 9.61 0.49 -17.62
C SER A 90 8.57 -0.08 -18.58
N GLU A 91 7.47 0.62 -18.82
CA GLU A 91 6.44 0.19 -19.75
C GLU A 91 6.71 0.54 -21.21
N LYS A 92 7.74 1.30 -21.48
CA LYS A 92 8.08 1.71 -22.84
C LYS A 92 8.78 0.64 -23.64
#